data_7e2ef7b862d8cc9737ff3d6e79387bbc
#
_entry.id   7e2ef7b862d8cc9737ff3d6e79387bbc
#
_cell.length_a   1.000
_cell.length_b   1.000
_cell.length_c   1.000
_cell.angle_alpha   90.00
_cell.angle_beta   90.00
_cell.angle_gamma   90.00
#
_symmetry.space_group_name_H-M   'P 1'
#
loop_
_entity.id
_entity.type
_entity.pdbx_description
1 polymer ?
#
loop_
_entity_poly.entity_id
_entity_poly.type
_entity_poly.pdbx_seq_one_letter_code
_entity_poly.pdbx_strand_id
1 'polypeptide(L)'
;WAIGPLRPRVVIIYVSMYGSTTELEKAIVAAIREEGVEAVAYNMLSADVSHIVQELADSSAIVFGSPAFYGGVHPRLASSIELIRTMKPRGKTVAVFGSYGWAGGAVKEIKARLQPAGFDIVDSLEVQGPPKEEDLKKASTLGRNIARKVKSVLGGPAQQT
;
A
#
# COMPACT_ATOMS: atom_id res chain seq x y z
N TRP A 1 -3.57 -21.37 13.16
CA TRP A 1 -3.87 -20.47 12.04
C TRP A 1 -3.00 -20.80 10.85
N ALA A 2 -3.45 -21.74 10.07
CA ALA A 2 -2.71 -22.11 8.89
C ALA A 2 -2.85 -20.98 7.85
N ILE A 3 -1.75 -20.31 7.56
CA ILE A 3 -1.72 -19.36 6.47
C ILE A 3 -1.55 -20.19 5.20
N GLY A 4 -2.59 -20.22 4.38
CA GLY A 4 -2.51 -20.86 3.08
C GLY A 4 -1.53 -20.14 2.17
N PRO A 5 -1.30 -20.62 0.96
CA PRO A 5 -0.45 -19.93 0.01
C PRO A 5 -0.99 -18.53 -0.26
N LEU A 6 -0.08 -17.54 -0.28
CA LEU A 6 -0.46 -16.16 -0.54
C LEU A 6 -0.98 -16.02 -1.97
N ARG A 7 -2.04 -15.26 -2.13
CA ARG A 7 -2.62 -14.99 -3.45
C ARG A 7 -1.84 -13.84 -4.12
N PRO A 8 -1.66 -13.90 -5.45
CA PRO A 8 -0.99 -12.80 -6.18
C PRO A 8 -1.92 -11.59 -6.27
N ARG A 9 -2.16 -10.97 -5.14
CA ARG A 9 -3.09 -9.89 -4.95
C ARG A 9 -2.45 -8.79 -4.12
N VAL A 10 -2.64 -7.55 -4.54
CA VAL A 10 -2.21 -6.37 -3.80
C VAL A 10 -3.45 -5.70 -3.21
N VAL A 11 -3.45 -5.46 -1.92
CA VAL A 11 -4.50 -4.71 -1.25
C VAL A 11 -3.97 -3.31 -0.96
N ILE A 12 -4.68 -2.30 -1.41
CA ILE A 12 -4.34 -0.90 -1.16
C ILE A 12 -5.29 -0.37 -0.10
N ILE A 13 -4.76 0.07 1.04
CA ILE A 13 -5.56 0.76 2.04
C ILE A 13 -5.09 2.20 2.14
N TYR A 14 -6.01 3.12 1.99
CA TYR A 14 -5.67 4.54 1.92
C TYR A 14 -6.75 5.41 2.55
N VAL A 15 -6.38 6.66 2.83
CA VAL A 15 -7.33 7.70 3.22
C VAL A 15 -7.22 8.82 2.19
N SER A 16 -8.36 9.30 1.71
CA SER A 16 -8.38 10.45 0.82
C SER A 16 -9.42 11.45 1.30
N MET A 17 -8.98 12.67 1.59
CA MET A 17 -9.85 13.73 2.06
C MET A 17 -10.21 14.72 0.95
N TYR A 18 -9.27 15.03 0.07
CA TYR A 18 -9.42 16.05 -0.97
C TYR A 18 -9.14 15.55 -2.38
N GLY A 19 -9.05 14.23 -2.57
CA GLY A 19 -8.94 13.67 -3.91
C GLY A 19 -7.51 13.39 -4.40
N SER A 20 -6.49 14.07 -3.86
CA SER A 20 -5.11 13.86 -4.32
C SER A 20 -4.63 12.44 -4.08
N THR A 21 -4.89 11.91 -2.90
CA THR A 21 -4.52 10.52 -2.58
C THR A 21 -5.29 9.54 -3.47
N THR A 22 -6.55 9.84 -3.77
CA THR A 22 -7.37 9.01 -4.66
C THR A 22 -6.81 8.97 -6.08
N GLU A 23 -6.32 10.09 -6.59
CA GLU A 23 -5.72 10.11 -7.93
C GLU A 23 -4.46 9.25 -7.99
N LEU A 24 -3.63 9.31 -6.95
CA LEU A 24 -2.44 8.47 -6.86
C LEU A 24 -2.84 6.99 -6.76
N GLU A 25 -3.83 6.69 -5.92
CA GLU A 25 -4.33 5.33 -5.75
C GLU A 25 -4.80 4.74 -7.08
N LYS A 26 -5.56 5.49 -7.86
CA LYS A 26 -6.06 5.01 -9.15
C LYS A 26 -4.94 4.68 -10.12
N ALA A 27 -3.89 5.51 -10.16
CA ALA A 27 -2.74 5.26 -11.02
C ALA A 27 -1.99 4.00 -10.58
N ILE A 28 -1.84 3.79 -9.27
CA ILE A 28 -1.19 2.61 -8.71
C ILE A 28 -1.98 1.35 -9.06
N VAL A 29 -3.29 1.36 -8.83
CA VAL A 29 -4.16 0.21 -9.11
C VAL A 29 -4.11 -0.16 -10.60
N ALA A 30 -4.23 0.84 -11.49
CA ALA A 30 -4.19 0.60 -12.92
C ALA A 30 -2.86 -0.04 -13.34
N ALA A 31 -1.75 0.44 -12.80
CA ALA A 31 -0.42 -0.10 -13.12
C ALA A 31 -0.25 -1.54 -12.62
N ILE A 32 -0.77 -1.85 -11.43
CA ILE A 32 -0.72 -3.21 -10.88
C ILE A 32 -1.52 -4.16 -11.78
N ARG A 33 -2.72 -3.76 -12.18
CA ARG A 33 -3.58 -4.57 -13.03
C ARG A 33 -2.99 -4.78 -14.43
N GLU A 34 -2.30 -3.78 -14.96
CA GLU A 34 -1.61 -3.91 -16.25
C GLU A 34 -0.52 -4.99 -16.20
N GLU A 35 0.07 -5.22 -15.04
CA GLU A 35 1.08 -6.27 -14.85
C GLU A 35 0.45 -7.65 -14.61
N GLY A 36 -0.88 -7.76 -14.70
CA GLY A 36 -1.57 -9.03 -14.52
C GLY A 36 -1.75 -9.44 -13.07
N VAL A 37 -1.57 -8.53 -12.13
CA VAL A 37 -1.75 -8.80 -10.71
C VAL A 37 -3.07 -8.20 -10.25
N GLU A 38 -3.81 -8.95 -9.43
CA GLU A 38 -5.08 -8.49 -8.88
C GLU A 38 -4.81 -7.36 -7.87
N ALA A 39 -5.60 -6.29 -7.94
CA ALA A 39 -5.51 -5.17 -7.02
C ALA A 39 -6.87 -4.72 -6.58
N VAL A 40 -7.03 -4.46 -5.29
CA VAL A 40 -8.26 -3.93 -4.71
C VAL A 40 -7.89 -2.82 -3.73
N ALA A 41 -8.68 -1.74 -3.72
CA ALA A 41 -8.39 -0.58 -2.90
C ALA A 41 -9.57 -0.25 -1.99
N TYR A 42 -9.25 0.12 -0.75
CA TYR A 42 -10.24 0.50 0.26
C TYR A 42 -9.88 1.86 0.85
N ASN A 43 -10.83 2.79 0.79
CA ASN A 43 -10.70 4.08 1.46
C ASN A 43 -11.14 3.90 2.92
N MET A 44 -10.22 4.08 3.84
CA MET A 44 -10.46 3.81 5.26
C MET A 44 -11.36 4.86 5.95
N LEU A 45 -11.79 5.89 5.23
CA LEU A 45 -12.84 6.78 5.72
C LEU A 45 -14.21 6.10 5.67
N SER A 46 -14.40 5.17 4.74
CA SER A 46 -15.67 4.46 4.56
C SER A 46 -15.58 2.97 4.82
N ALA A 47 -14.40 2.38 4.79
CA ALA A 47 -14.19 0.97 5.03
C ALA A 47 -13.76 0.72 6.48
N ASP A 48 -14.13 -0.45 7.00
CA ASP A 48 -13.70 -0.89 8.32
C ASP A 48 -12.65 -1.98 8.14
N VAL A 49 -11.49 -1.79 8.76
CA VAL A 49 -10.38 -2.73 8.65
C VAL A 49 -10.78 -4.15 9.10
N SER A 50 -11.71 -4.27 10.04
CA SER A 50 -12.17 -5.59 10.51
C SER A 50 -12.85 -6.39 9.40
N HIS A 51 -13.44 -5.73 8.41
CA HIS A 51 -14.10 -6.39 7.29
C HIS A 51 -13.14 -6.81 6.17
N ILE A 52 -11.92 -6.29 6.18
CA ILE A 52 -10.93 -6.60 5.15
C ILE A 52 -9.73 -7.36 5.68
N VAL A 53 -9.77 -7.72 6.95
CA VAL A 53 -8.68 -8.46 7.62
C VAL A 53 -8.30 -9.72 6.85
N GLN A 54 -9.28 -10.48 6.39
CA GLN A 54 -9.02 -11.71 5.66
C GLN A 54 -8.30 -11.44 4.33
N GLU A 55 -8.71 -10.41 3.63
CA GLU A 55 -8.05 -10.02 2.39
C GLU A 55 -6.61 -9.58 2.63
N LEU A 56 -6.38 -8.83 3.71
CA LEU A 56 -5.03 -8.42 4.09
C LEU A 56 -4.17 -9.64 4.41
N ALA A 57 -4.74 -10.62 5.12
CA ALA A 57 -4.02 -11.84 5.47
C ALA A 57 -3.65 -12.66 4.23
N ASP A 58 -4.56 -12.76 3.25
CA ASP A 58 -4.36 -13.57 2.06
C ASP A 58 -3.52 -12.89 0.97
N SER A 59 -3.37 -11.57 1.01
CA SER A 59 -2.67 -10.83 -0.02
C SER A 59 -1.16 -11.02 0.04
N SER A 60 -0.50 -10.87 -1.10
CA SER A 60 0.97 -10.93 -1.20
C SER A 60 1.62 -9.61 -0.84
N ALA A 61 0.91 -8.51 -1.03
CA ALA A 61 1.45 -7.18 -0.79
C ALA A 61 0.37 -6.22 -0.31
N ILE A 62 0.79 -5.22 0.43
CA ILE A 62 -0.09 -4.16 0.92
C ILE A 62 0.51 -2.81 0.53
N VAL A 63 -0.31 -1.92 0.02
CA VAL A 63 0.08 -0.53 -0.26
C VAL A 63 -0.68 0.38 0.69
N PHE A 64 0.04 1.23 1.39
CA PHE A 64 -0.53 2.19 2.34
C PHE A 64 -0.48 3.59 1.75
N GLY A 65 -1.60 4.32 1.84
CA GLY A 65 -1.65 5.69 1.33
C GLY A 65 -2.36 6.64 2.29
N SER A 66 -1.80 7.85 2.47
CA SER A 66 -2.38 8.83 3.37
C SER A 66 -2.03 10.25 2.95
N PRO A 67 -2.98 11.19 3.09
CA PRO A 67 -2.59 12.59 3.07
C PRO A 67 -1.83 12.89 4.36
N ALA A 68 -1.00 13.93 4.33
CA ALA A 68 -0.36 14.41 5.56
C ALA A 68 -1.43 15.07 6.44
N PHE A 69 -1.50 14.64 7.68
CA PHE A 69 -2.45 15.12 8.67
C PHE A 69 -1.65 15.59 9.88
N TYR A 70 -1.58 16.90 10.07
CA TYR A 70 -0.74 17.52 11.11
C TYR A 70 0.70 17.00 11.08
N GLY A 71 1.26 16.87 9.87
CA GLY A 71 2.63 16.43 9.70
C GLY A 71 2.85 14.92 9.79
N GLY A 72 1.79 14.13 9.86
CA GLY A 72 1.89 12.68 10.00
C GLY A 72 0.82 11.94 9.25
N VAL A 73 0.65 10.66 9.58
CA VAL A 73 -0.34 9.80 8.97
C VAL A 73 -1.73 10.11 9.52
N HIS A 74 -2.74 9.99 8.67
CA HIS A 74 -4.14 10.16 9.10
C HIS A 74 -4.49 9.12 10.16
N PRO A 75 -5.19 9.49 11.26
CA PRO A 75 -5.51 8.56 12.35
C PRO A 75 -6.23 7.27 11.93
N ARG A 76 -7.10 7.37 10.93
CA ARG A 76 -7.82 6.19 10.41
C ARG A 76 -6.87 5.16 9.82
N LEU A 77 -5.83 5.62 9.12
CA LEU A 77 -4.84 4.72 8.57
C LEU A 77 -3.90 4.23 9.67
N ALA A 78 -3.55 5.09 10.62
CA ALA A 78 -2.69 4.71 11.74
C ALA A 78 -3.27 3.54 12.52
N SER A 79 -4.56 3.56 12.81
CA SER A 79 -5.21 2.45 13.53
C SER A 79 -5.22 1.16 12.71
N SER A 80 -5.39 1.27 11.39
CA SER A 80 -5.32 0.10 10.50
C SER A 80 -3.91 -0.50 10.50
N ILE A 81 -2.89 0.34 10.48
CA ILE A 81 -1.49 -0.11 10.54
C ILE A 81 -1.23 -0.87 11.85
N GLU A 82 -1.73 -0.35 12.97
CA GLU A 82 -1.53 -1.02 14.26
C GLU A 82 -2.17 -2.41 14.28
N LEU A 83 -3.36 -2.54 13.74
CA LEU A 83 -4.02 -3.85 13.66
C LEU A 83 -3.21 -4.80 12.79
N ILE A 84 -2.74 -4.34 11.64
CA ILE A 84 -1.94 -5.16 10.73
C ILE A 84 -0.64 -5.60 11.40
N ARG A 85 0.01 -4.72 12.14
CA ARG A 85 1.23 -5.07 12.89
C ARG A 85 0.98 -6.18 13.90
N THR A 86 -0.15 -6.13 14.60
CA THR A 86 -0.47 -7.16 15.60
C THR A 86 -0.72 -8.53 14.97
N MET A 87 -1.16 -8.56 13.72
CA MET A 87 -1.35 -9.81 12.98
C MET A 87 -0.05 -10.47 12.54
N LYS A 88 1.05 -9.73 12.57
CA LYS A 88 2.39 -10.18 12.16
C LYS A 88 2.39 -10.94 10.84
N PRO A 89 1.87 -10.34 9.76
CA PRO A 89 1.83 -11.03 8.47
C PRO A 89 3.25 -11.22 7.95
N ARG A 90 3.63 -12.46 7.66
CA ARG A 90 4.97 -12.79 7.17
C ARG A 90 5.00 -12.76 5.65
N GLY A 91 6.17 -12.40 5.10
CA GLY A 91 6.41 -12.46 3.67
C GLY A 91 5.68 -11.41 2.85
N LYS A 92 5.17 -10.38 3.48
CA LYS A 92 4.47 -9.33 2.75
C LYS A 92 5.40 -8.22 2.28
N THR A 93 5.22 -7.87 1.03
CA THR A 93 5.86 -6.73 0.41
C THR A 93 4.98 -5.51 0.63
N VAL A 94 5.58 -4.37 0.89
CA VAL A 94 4.86 -3.14 1.21
C VAL A 94 5.37 -1.99 0.36
N ALA A 95 4.46 -1.13 -0.07
CA ALA A 95 4.79 0.17 -0.64
C ALA A 95 3.95 1.24 0.06
N VAL A 96 4.42 2.47 0.04
CA VAL A 96 3.78 3.57 0.75
C VAL A 96 3.68 4.78 -0.16
N PHE A 97 2.53 5.43 -0.17
CA PHE A 97 2.38 6.68 -0.89
C PHE A 97 1.65 7.72 -0.05
N GLY A 98 1.82 8.97 -0.41
CA GLY A 98 1.16 10.04 0.32
C GLY A 98 1.09 11.33 -0.47
N SER A 99 0.24 12.22 0.00
CA SER A 99 0.09 13.56 -0.56
C SER A 99 0.13 14.59 0.56
N TYR A 100 0.53 15.81 0.24
CA TYR A 100 0.54 16.89 1.22
C TYR A 100 0.36 18.25 0.53
N GLY A 101 -0.25 19.19 1.25
CA GLY A 101 -0.39 20.56 0.76
C GLY A 101 0.77 21.44 1.17
N TRP A 102 1.01 21.54 2.46
CA TRP A 102 2.04 22.40 3.03
C TRP A 102 3.27 21.64 3.47
N ALA A 103 3.11 20.66 4.35
CA ALA A 103 4.22 19.87 4.89
C ALA A 103 3.89 18.41 4.81
N GLY A 104 4.87 17.60 4.38
CA GLY A 104 4.75 16.16 4.33
C GLY A 104 4.88 15.52 5.70
N GLY A 105 5.13 14.21 5.72
CA GLY A 105 5.37 13.46 6.94
C GLY A 105 4.57 12.16 7.04
N ALA A 106 3.51 12.00 6.27
CA ALA A 106 2.70 10.79 6.32
C ALA A 106 3.52 9.56 5.90
N VAL A 107 4.24 9.65 4.81
CA VAL A 107 5.06 8.54 4.30
C VAL A 107 6.14 8.17 5.31
N LYS A 108 6.82 9.18 5.87
CA LYS A 108 7.86 8.95 6.87
C LYS A 108 7.31 8.23 8.10
N GLU A 109 6.16 8.66 8.58
CA GLU A 109 5.54 8.04 9.77
C GLU A 109 5.09 6.61 9.48
N ILE A 110 4.49 6.36 8.31
CA ILE A 110 4.06 5.01 7.93
C ILE A 110 5.27 4.07 7.89
N LYS A 111 6.36 4.50 7.26
CA LYS A 111 7.60 3.71 7.23
C LYS A 111 8.12 3.43 8.63
N ALA A 112 8.14 4.45 9.49
CA ALA A 112 8.62 4.31 10.85
C ALA A 112 7.81 3.31 11.67
N ARG A 113 6.51 3.20 11.39
CA ARG A 113 5.63 2.24 12.05
C ARG A 113 5.79 0.83 11.52
N LEU A 114 6.12 0.68 10.23
CA LEU A 114 6.18 -0.63 9.57
C LEU A 114 7.55 -1.29 9.65
N GLN A 115 8.63 -0.53 9.53
CA GLN A 115 9.98 -1.09 9.51
C GLN A 115 10.32 -1.93 10.74
N PRO A 116 10.02 -1.49 11.98
CA PRO A 116 10.33 -2.30 13.15
C PRO A 116 9.55 -3.62 13.20
N ALA A 117 8.43 -3.70 12.48
CA ALA A 117 7.61 -4.92 12.44
C ALA A 117 8.11 -5.93 11.40
N GLY A 118 9.17 -5.62 10.67
CA GLY A 118 9.78 -6.55 9.72
C GLY A 118 9.17 -6.55 8.32
N PHE A 119 8.36 -5.55 7.98
CA PHE A 119 7.83 -5.43 6.62
C PHE A 119 8.91 -4.98 5.65
N ASP A 120 8.89 -5.56 4.45
CA ASP A 120 9.80 -5.20 3.37
C ASP A 120 9.20 -4.06 2.55
N ILE A 121 9.66 -2.83 2.80
CA ILE A 121 9.17 -1.64 2.09
C ILE A 121 10.02 -1.46 0.82
N VAL A 122 9.42 -1.76 -0.32
CA VAL A 122 10.14 -1.80 -1.60
C VAL A 122 10.08 -0.48 -2.37
N ASP A 123 9.11 0.36 -2.09
CA ASP A 123 8.98 1.65 -2.77
C ASP A 123 8.14 2.62 -1.95
N SER A 124 8.34 3.90 -2.19
CA SER A 124 7.53 4.95 -1.56
C SER A 124 7.47 6.19 -2.43
N LEU A 125 6.39 6.97 -2.28
CA LEU A 125 6.18 8.19 -3.03
C LEU A 125 5.40 9.19 -2.18
N GLU A 126 5.88 10.44 -2.11
CA GLU A 126 5.13 11.52 -1.47
C GLU A 126 5.03 12.69 -2.44
N VAL A 127 3.83 13.19 -2.66
CA VAL A 127 3.53 14.19 -3.67
C VAL A 127 2.94 15.45 -3.05
N GLN A 128 3.47 16.60 -3.44
CA GLN A 128 2.97 17.90 -2.98
C GLN A 128 1.83 18.38 -3.88
N GLY A 129 0.72 18.78 -3.23
CA GLY A 129 -0.44 19.34 -3.91
C GLY A 129 -1.18 18.35 -4.79
N PRO A 130 -2.06 18.84 -5.67
CA PRO A 130 -2.72 17.96 -6.63
C PRO A 130 -1.69 17.30 -7.53
N PRO A 131 -1.80 15.98 -7.78
CA PRO A 131 -0.82 15.28 -8.60
C PRO A 131 -0.76 15.83 -10.02
N LYS A 132 0.45 16.07 -10.48
CA LYS A 132 0.73 16.43 -11.87
C LYS A 132 0.95 15.16 -12.67
N GLU A 133 1.05 15.29 -13.99
CA GLU A 133 1.30 14.15 -14.85
C GLU A 133 2.55 13.37 -14.45
N GLU A 134 3.62 14.09 -14.09
CA GLU A 134 4.85 13.51 -13.60
C GLU A 134 4.64 12.66 -12.35
N ASP A 135 3.81 13.16 -11.42
CA ASP A 135 3.51 12.46 -10.17
C ASP A 135 2.70 11.19 -10.43
N LEU A 136 1.77 11.25 -11.37
CA LEU A 136 0.98 10.08 -11.75
C LEU A 136 1.85 9.02 -12.42
N LYS A 137 2.86 9.42 -13.17
CA LYS A 137 3.85 8.49 -13.74
C LYS A 137 4.66 7.80 -12.65
N LYS A 138 5.06 8.54 -11.63
CA LYS A 138 5.75 7.96 -10.46
C LYS A 138 4.87 7.00 -9.70
N ALA A 139 3.58 7.32 -9.55
CA ALA A 139 2.62 6.42 -8.92
C ALA A 139 2.46 5.13 -9.72
N SER A 140 2.38 5.24 -11.04
CA SER A 140 2.33 4.06 -11.92
C SER A 140 3.58 3.21 -11.78
N THR A 141 4.75 3.84 -11.69
CA THR A 141 6.01 3.13 -11.49
C THR A 141 6.00 2.38 -10.15
N LEU A 142 5.50 3.01 -9.09
CA LEU A 142 5.35 2.34 -7.79
C LEU A 142 4.45 1.11 -7.92
N GLY A 143 3.34 1.25 -8.61
CA GLY A 143 2.42 0.12 -8.85
C GLY A 143 3.09 -1.02 -9.60
N ARG A 144 3.82 -0.70 -10.65
CA ARG A 144 4.57 -1.72 -11.42
C ARG A 144 5.63 -2.41 -10.57
N ASN A 145 6.35 -1.64 -9.76
CA ASN A 145 7.40 -2.19 -8.90
C ASN A 145 6.84 -3.19 -7.90
N ILE A 146 5.73 -2.86 -7.26
CA ILE A 146 5.14 -3.79 -6.29
C ILE A 146 4.55 -5.01 -6.99
N ALA A 147 3.93 -4.84 -8.14
CA ALA A 147 3.38 -5.97 -8.91
C ALA A 147 4.49 -6.93 -9.36
N ARG A 148 5.59 -6.38 -9.84
CA ARG A 148 6.74 -7.18 -10.27
C ARG A 148 7.38 -7.91 -9.09
N LYS A 149 7.45 -7.26 -7.95
CA LYS A 149 7.97 -7.89 -6.74
C LYS A 149 7.08 -9.05 -6.31
N VAL A 150 5.76 -8.87 -6.36
CA VAL A 150 4.80 -9.94 -6.05
C VAL A 150 5.00 -11.12 -6.99
N LYS A 151 5.10 -10.88 -8.28
CA LYS A 151 5.34 -11.95 -9.26
C LYS A 151 6.68 -12.65 -9.03
N SER A 152 7.70 -11.89 -8.71
CA SER A 152 9.03 -12.42 -8.43
C SER A 152 9.03 -13.35 -7.22
N VAL A 153 8.37 -12.95 -6.13
CA VAL A 153 8.31 -13.75 -4.90
C VAL A 153 7.46 -15.00 -5.09
N LEU A 154 6.28 -14.88 -5.70
CA LEU A 154 5.38 -16.00 -5.92
C LEU A 154 5.83 -16.92 -7.05
N GLY A 155 6.54 -16.35 -8.03
CA GLY A 155 7.14 -17.12 -9.13
C GLY A 155 8.54 -17.62 -8.82
N GLY A 156 8.89 -17.75 -7.54
CA GLY A 156 10.23 -18.11 -7.10
C GLY A 156 10.64 -19.55 -7.39
N PRO A 157 11.71 -20.04 -6.73
CA PRO A 157 12.33 -21.32 -7.11
C PRO A 157 11.40 -22.51 -7.21
N ALA A 158 10.30 -22.52 -6.46
CA ALA A 158 9.35 -23.63 -6.48
C ALA A 158 8.60 -23.78 -7.81
N GLN A 159 8.52 -22.73 -8.62
CA GLN A 159 7.86 -22.78 -9.92
C GLN A 159 8.83 -23.03 -11.08
N GLN A 160 10.12 -22.97 -10.80
CA GLN A 160 11.13 -23.22 -11.84
C GLN A 160 11.53 -24.69 -11.91
N THR A 161 11.00 -25.48 -11.05
CA THR A 161 11.14 -26.92 -11.06
C THR A 161 9.86 -27.58 -11.57
#